data_11e595f7857517f91433768664a398e6
#
_entry.id   11e595f7857517f91433768664a398e6
#
_cell.length_a   1.000
_cell.length_b   1.000
_cell.length_c   1.000
_cell.angle_alpha   90.00
_cell.angle_beta   90.00
_cell.angle_gamma   90.00
#
_symmetry.space_group_name_H-M   'P 1'
#
loop_
_entity.id
_entity.type
_entity.pdbx_description
1 polymer ?
#
loop_
_entity_poly.entity_id
_entity_poly.type
_entity_poly.pdbx_seq_one_letter_code
_entity_poly.pdbx_strand_id
1 'polypeptide(L)'
;MSQNKLVSITIVTYNSGRFIKRCLESVLAQRYPSREIIVIDNNSQDGTVDILEQFEDRCTVVYNDENIGFAAAQNQAIGLSSGDWVLTLNPDVLLLPNFIQALVDAGQIHPKIGTVCGKLLAMTATFDIPARPLVDSTGIYFNPMLRHLDRGSQEIDNGHYLNFEYVFGATAAAALYRRQMIEDIAIVNEFFDPDFFVYREDADVAWRAQLMGWRCIYTPHARGYHVRNVLPGNRRALPPEINMHSVKNRFLMRIKNMTPDLYRRNWFSITVRDVVVLGACLLHEHSSLRAFVYLAKNWKRVIAKRREIMRRRRAKDDYIASWFSYRPVSRPAPKPTARTLAKARAARG
;
A
#
# COMPACT_ATOMS: atom_id res chain seq x y z
N MET A 1 8.65 -22.18 -25.05
CA MET A 1 8.98 -21.64 -23.70
C MET A 1 8.23 -20.32 -23.57
N SER A 2 7.35 -20.16 -22.59
CA SER A 2 6.68 -18.90 -22.34
C SER A 2 7.74 -17.85 -21.99
N GLN A 3 7.80 -16.77 -22.77
CA GLN A 3 8.72 -15.67 -22.53
C GLN A 3 8.40 -15.08 -21.14
N ASN A 4 9.39 -14.97 -20.26
CA ASN A 4 9.20 -14.38 -18.94
C ASN A 4 8.69 -12.94 -19.10
N LYS A 5 7.59 -12.62 -18.43
CA LYS A 5 7.01 -11.28 -18.44
C LYS A 5 7.96 -10.29 -17.78
N LEU A 6 8.21 -9.15 -18.40
CA LEU A 6 9.04 -8.11 -17.81
C LEU A 6 8.34 -7.49 -16.57
N VAL A 7 9.08 -7.37 -15.47
CA VAL A 7 8.64 -6.69 -14.24
C VAL A 7 9.45 -5.43 -14.05
N SER A 8 8.78 -4.28 -14.04
CA SER A 8 9.39 -3.00 -13.68
C SER A 8 9.23 -2.78 -12.17
N ILE A 9 10.33 -2.65 -11.46
CA ILE A 9 10.34 -2.37 -10.02
C ILE A 9 10.51 -0.86 -9.86
N THR A 10 9.50 -0.20 -9.29
CA THR A 10 9.49 1.26 -9.10
C THR A 10 9.66 1.59 -7.62
N ILE A 11 10.69 2.36 -7.31
CA ILE A 11 11.04 2.76 -5.95
C ILE A 11 11.03 4.29 -5.89
N VAL A 12 10.37 4.86 -4.89
CA VAL A 12 10.42 6.29 -4.60
C VAL A 12 11.16 6.49 -3.29
N THR A 13 12.17 7.35 -3.30
CA THR A 13 12.96 7.71 -2.12
C THR A 13 12.71 9.16 -1.71
N TYR A 14 12.71 9.40 -0.41
CA TYR A 14 12.78 10.70 0.22
C TYR A 14 13.38 10.53 1.61
N ASN A 15 14.62 10.97 1.80
CA ASN A 15 15.40 10.81 3.02
C ASN A 15 15.43 9.32 3.47
N SER A 16 15.88 8.45 2.58
CA SER A 16 15.84 7.00 2.73
C SER A 16 17.23 6.36 2.84
N GLY A 17 18.28 7.14 3.09
CA GLY A 17 19.67 6.70 3.11
C GLY A 17 19.93 5.52 4.05
N ARG A 18 19.20 5.47 5.15
CA ARG A 18 19.28 4.36 6.10
C ARG A 18 18.84 3.02 5.51
N PHE A 19 17.92 3.00 4.52
CA PHE A 19 17.22 1.79 4.08
C PHE A 19 17.53 1.39 2.65
N ILE A 20 17.70 2.36 1.73
CA ILE A 20 17.68 2.14 0.28
C ILE A 20 18.74 1.15 -0.21
N LYS A 21 19.93 1.15 0.37
CA LYS A 21 21.01 0.23 -0.02
C LYS A 21 20.57 -1.23 0.10
N ARG A 22 20.07 -1.64 1.27
CA ARG A 22 19.60 -3.02 1.52
C ARG A 22 18.37 -3.37 0.70
N CYS A 23 17.48 -2.42 0.47
CA CYS A 23 16.33 -2.61 -0.43
C CYS A 23 16.81 -2.97 -1.83
N LEU A 24 17.69 -2.18 -2.44
CA LEU A 24 18.24 -2.42 -3.77
C LEU A 24 19.02 -3.74 -3.84
N GLU A 25 19.86 -4.05 -2.85
CA GLU A 25 20.56 -5.33 -2.75
C GLU A 25 19.57 -6.51 -2.76
N SER A 26 18.44 -6.42 -2.05
CA SER A 26 17.41 -7.45 -2.02
C SER A 26 16.68 -7.61 -3.35
N VAL A 27 16.51 -6.50 -4.10
CA VAL A 27 15.93 -6.49 -5.45
C VAL A 27 16.89 -7.12 -6.46
N LEU A 28 18.16 -6.78 -6.38
CA LEU A 28 19.20 -7.35 -7.24
C LEU A 28 19.40 -8.86 -7.00
N ALA A 29 19.18 -9.33 -5.77
CA ALA A 29 19.26 -10.74 -5.39
C ALA A 29 18.01 -11.57 -5.79
N GLN A 30 17.01 -10.97 -6.44
CA GLN A 30 15.83 -11.71 -6.91
C GLN A 30 16.21 -12.72 -8.00
N ARG A 31 15.65 -13.93 -7.91
CA ARG A 31 15.87 -15.01 -8.88
C ARG A 31 15.12 -14.80 -10.19
N TYR A 32 14.12 -13.93 -10.20
CA TYR A 32 13.35 -13.59 -11.40
C TYR A 32 14.22 -12.81 -12.40
N PRO A 33 14.49 -13.33 -13.62
CA PRO A 33 15.51 -12.77 -14.50
C PRO A 33 15.06 -11.52 -15.27
N SER A 34 13.77 -11.47 -15.65
CA SER A 34 13.23 -10.43 -16.55
C SER A 34 12.74 -9.23 -15.74
N ARG A 35 13.63 -8.34 -15.36
CA ARG A 35 13.29 -7.17 -14.55
C ARG A 35 14.09 -5.93 -14.94
N GLU A 36 13.50 -4.77 -14.71
CA GLU A 36 14.13 -3.45 -14.72
C GLU A 36 13.86 -2.74 -13.40
N ILE A 37 14.74 -1.83 -13.00
CA ILE A 37 14.66 -1.11 -11.74
C ILE A 37 14.67 0.39 -12.03
N ILE A 38 13.67 1.11 -11.52
CA ILE A 38 13.51 2.55 -11.70
C ILE A 38 13.36 3.17 -10.33
N VAL A 39 14.24 4.11 -10.00
CA VAL A 39 14.25 4.82 -8.73
C VAL A 39 14.00 6.30 -8.99
N ILE A 40 13.05 6.88 -8.28
CA ILE A 40 12.82 8.32 -8.27
C ILE A 40 13.19 8.85 -6.89
N ASP A 41 14.20 9.70 -6.84
CA ASP A 41 14.54 10.42 -5.63
C ASP A 41 13.82 11.77 -5.59
N ASN A 42 13.08 12.00 -4.53
CA ASN A 42 12.26 13.20 -4.31
C ASN A 42 13.04 14.28 -3.55
N ASN A 43 14.27 14.63 -4.01
CA ASN A 43 15.11 15.66 -3.38
C ASN A 43 15.53 15.29 -1.94
N SER A 44 16.15 14.14 -1.77
CA SER A 44 16.68 13.68 -0.47
C SER A 44 17.89 14.51 -0.02
N GLN A 45 18.04 14.68 1.31
CA GLN A 45 19.09 15.49 1.94
C GLN A 45 19.88 14.70 3.03
N ASP A 46 19.78 13.37 3.05
CA ASP A 46 20.32 12.51 4.14
C ASP A 46 21.37 11.48 3.65
N GLY A 47 22.03 11.72 2.53
CA GLY A 47 22.97 10.79 1.92
C GLY A 47 22.29 9.68 1.07
N THR A 48 20.99 9.76 0.82
CA THR A 48 20.30 8.85 -0.11
C THR A 48 20.92 8.91 -1.50
N VAL A 49 21.21 10.12 -2.00
CA VAL A 49 21.78 10.36 -3.34
C VAL A 49 23.13 9.68 -3.49
N ASP A 50 24.05 9.84 -2.54
CA ASP A 50 25.38 9.23 -2.57
C ASP A 50 25.31 7.69 -2.63
N ILE A 51 24.24 7.12 -2.07
CA ILE A 51 24.00 5.68 -2.16
C ILE A 51 23.46 5.32 -3.53
N LEU A 52 22.50 6.08 -4.07
CA LEU A 52 21.89 5.80 -5.38
C LEU A 52 22.89 5.87 -6.52
N GLU A 53 23.83 6.80 -6.49
CA GLU A 53 24.92 6.93 -7.47
C GLU A 53 25.73 5.62 -7.60
N GLN A 54 25.87 4.84 -6.53
CA GLN A 54 26.57 3.55 -6.55
C GLN A 54 25.78 2.45 -7.28
N PHE A 55 24.53 2.70 -7.66
CA PHE A 55 23.64 1.74 -8.33
C PHE A 55 23.20 2.17 -9.73
N GLU A 56 23.66 3.30 -10.25
CA GLU A 56 23.25 3.83 -11.57
C GLU A 56 23.63 2.93 -12.75
N ASP A 57 24.62 2.05 -12.56
CA ASP A 57 24.98 1.01 -13.54
C ASP A 57 23.92 -0.12 -13.64
N ARG A 58 23.04 -0.25 -12.66
CA ARG A 58 22.05 -1.34 -12.52
C ARG A 58 20.62 -0.86 -12.42
N CYS A 59 20.38 0.42 -12.23
CA CYS A 59 19.08 1.04 -12.03
C CYS A 59 18.98 2.32 -12.86
N THR A 60 17.80 2.60 -13.42
CA THR A 60 17.50 3.95 -13.91
C THR A 60 17.15 4.81 -12.72
N VAL A 61 17.96 5.83 -12.43
CA VAL A 61 17.72 6.76 -11.32
C VAL A 61 17.34 8.13 -11.87
N VAL A 62 16.32 8.75 -11.30
CA VAL A 62 15.90 10.13 -11.61
C VAL A 62 15.83 10.93 -10.33
N TYR A 63 16.46 12.09 -10.33
CA TYR A 63 16.51 13.02 -9.20
C TYR A 63 15.55 14.18 -9.46
N ASN A 64 14.57 14.37 -8.61
CA ASN A 64 13.66 15.50 -8.65
C ASN A 64 14.24 16.70 -7.87
N ASP A 65 13.98 17.91 -8.36
CA ASP A 65 14.42 19.16 -7.69
C ASP A 65 13.61 19.47 -6.41
N GLU A 66 12.44 18.83 -6.26
CA GLU A 66 11.55 18.98 -5.10
C GLU A 66 10.83 17.69 -4.75
N ASN A 67 10.31 17.58 -3.53
CA ASN A 67 9.45 16.47 -3.13
C ASN A 67 8.03 16.66 -3.70
N ILE A 68 7.75 16.01 -4.83
CA ILE A 68 6.44 16.03 -5.50
C ILE A 68 5.42 15.06 -4.88
N GLY A 69 5.79 14.35 -3.83
CA GLY A 69 4.99 13.32 -3.15
C GLY A 69 5.08 11.94 -3.78
N PHE A 70 4.72 10.93 -2.98
CA PHE A 70 4.81 9.52 -3.38
C PHE A 70 3.98 9.19 -4.63
N ALA A 71 2.72 9.65 -4.69
CA ALA A 71 1.80 9.34 -5.78
C ALA A 71 2.31 9.87 -7.14
N ALA A 72 2.78 11.12 -7.19
CA ALA A 72 3.31 11.72 -8.42
C ALA A 72 4.63 11.06 -8.85
N ALA A 73 5.55 10.84 -7.91
CA ALA A 73 6.82 10.19 -8.19
C ALA A 73 6.66 8.73 -8.66
N GLN A 74 5.70 7.99 -8.10
CA GLN A 74 5.36 6.67 -8.61
C GLN A 74 4.79 6.71 -10.04
N ASN A 75 3.96 7.69 -10.37
CA ASN A 75 3.50 7.88 -11.75
C ASN A 75 4.66 8.18 -12.70
N GLN A 76 5.62 9.00 -12.28
CA GLN A 76 6.85 9.30 -13.04
C GLN A 76 7.64 8.00 -13.30
N ALA A 77 7.85 7.16 -12.29
CA ALA A 77 8.52 5.87 -12.44
C ALA A 77 7.74 4.91 -13.37
N ILE A 78 6.41 4.85 -13.23
CA ILE A 78 5.54 4.04 -14.10
C ILE A 78 5.61 4.52 -15.55
N GLY A 79 5.68 5.84 -15.78
CA GLY A 79 5.84 6.43 -17.11
C GLY A 79 7.16 6.07 -17.79
N LEU A 80 8.22 5.84 -17.04
CA LEU A 80 9.53 5.41 -17.52
C LEU A 80 9.63 3.88 -17.69
N SER A 81 8.68 3.14 -17.18
CA SER A 81 8.71 1.68 -17.13
C SER A 81 8.06 1.02 -18.35
N SER A 82 8.60 -0.13 -18.77
CA SER A 82 8.15 -0.88 -19.95
C SER A 82 7.56 -2.28 -19.65
N GLY A 83 7.61 -2.71 -18.38
CA GLY A 83 7.20 -4.05 -17.97
C GLY A 83 5.72 -4.36 -18.14
N ASP A 84 5.41 -5.63 -18.40
CA ASP A 84 4.03 -6.18 -18.36
C ASP A 84 3.40 -6.05 -16.97
N TRP A 85 4.26 -6.02 -15.97
CA TRP A 85 3.92 -5.85 -14.57
C TRP A 85 4.75 -4.73 -13.96
N VAL A 86 4.17 -4.00 -13.02
CA VAL A 86 4.86 -2.98 -12.22
C VAL A 86 4.80 -3.38 -10.76
N LEU A 87 5.95 -3.54 -10.13
CA LEU A 87 6.09 -3.75 -8.69
C LEU A 87 6.45 -2.43 -8.03
N THR A 88 5.49 -1.81 -7.34
CA THR A 88 5.84 -0.70 -6.44
C THR A 88 6.54 -1.25 -5.21
N LEU A 89 7.61 -0.59 -4.79
CA LEU A 89 8.40 -1.02 -3.65
C LEU A 89 8.85 0.18 -2.81
N ASN A 90 8.58 0.12 -1.51
CA ASN A 90 9.12 1.12 -0.59
C ASN A 90 10.61 0.88 -0.31
N PRO A 91 11.40 1.94 -0.06
CA PRO A 91 12.85 1.83 0.17
C PRO A 91 13.21 1.09 1.48
N ASP A 92 12.24 0.91 2.39
CA ASP A 92 12.39 0.22 3.67
C ASP A 92 11.82 -1.22 3.67
N VAL A 93 11.70 -1.82 2.48
CA VAL A 93 11.28 -3.23 2.29
C VAL A 93 12.46 -4.09 1.85
N LEU A 94 12.57 -5.29 2.42
CA LEU A 94 13.48 -6.35 1.99
C LEU A 94 12.71 -7.52 1.40
N LEU A 95 13.04 -7.91 0.19
CA LEU A 95 12.40 -9.02 -0.52
C LEU A 95 13.19 -10.32 -0.36
N LEU A 96 12.54 -11.43 -0.07
CA LEU A 96 13.18 -12.74 -0.17
C LEU A 96 13.38 -13.16 -1.66
N PRO A 97 14.37 -13.99 -2.00
CA PRO A 97 14.84 -14.23 -3.37
C PRO A 97 13.79 -14.68 -4.39
N ASN A 98 12.68 -15.28 -3.96
CA ASN A 98 11.61 -15.76 -4.85
C ASN A 98 10.38 -14.83 -4.88
N PHE A 99 10.47 -13.63 -4.30
CA PHE A 99 9.32 -12.76 -4.11
C PHE A 99 8.64 -12.39 -5.43
N ILE A 100 9.42 -11.91 -6.39
CA ILE A 100 8.89 -11.48 -7.70
C ILE A 100 8.31 -12.67 -8.46
N GLN A 101 9.00 -13.81 -8.51
CA GLN A 101 8.50 -15.01 -9.19
C GLN A 101 7.14 -15.43 -8.63
N ALA A 102 7.00 -15.49 -7.29
CA ALA A 102 5.76 -15.90 -6.64
C ALA A 102 4.61 -14.93 -6.90
N LEU A 103 4.89 -13.61 -7.02
CA LEU A 103 3.86 -12.64 -7.39
C LEU A 103 3.41 -12.80 -8.84
N VAL A 104 4.35 -12.98 -9.77
CA VAL A 104 4.05 -13.15 -11.21
C VAL A 104 3.23 -14.42 -11.42
N ASP A 105 3.63 -15.54 -10.80
CA ASP A 105 2.89 -16.81 -10.89
C ASP A 105 1.44 -16.65 -10.40
N ALA A 106 1.26 -16.00 -9.25
CA ALA A 106 -0.08 -15.72 -8.72
C ALA A 106 -0.90 -14.81 -9.64
N GLY A 107 -0.26 -13.80 -10.24
CA GLY A 107 -0.92 -12.88 -11.17
C GLY A 107 -1.39 -13.54 -12.46
N GLN A 108 -0.75 -14.61 -12.88
CA GLN A 108 -1.09 -15.34 -14.11
C GLN A 108 -2.24 -16.34 -13.93
N ILE A 109 -2.68 -16.66 -12.71
CA ILE A 109 -3.75 -17.61 -12.42
C ILE A 109 -5.04 -17.24 -13.13
N HIS A 110 -5.34 -15.93 -13.27
CA HIS A 110 -6.57 -15.47 -13.91
C HIS A 110 -6.37 -14.09 -14.57
N PRO A 111 -6.89 -13.85 -15.79
CA PRO A 111 -6.68 -12.59 -16.53
C PRO A 111 -7.28 -11.35 -15.83
N LYS A 112 -8.27 -11.50 -14.95
CA LYS A 112 -8.84 -10.40 -14.14
C LYS A 112 -8.05 -10.08 -12.87
N ILE A 113 -6.97 -10.80 -12.58
CA ILE A 113 -6.06 -10.42 -11.50
C ILE A 113 -5.22 -9.25 -12.02
N GLY A 114 -5.49 -8.07 -11.45
CA GLY A 114 -4.79 -6.84 -11.76
C GLY A 114 -3.76 -6.47 -10.69
N THR A 115 -3.96 -6.95 -9.45
CA THR A 115 -3.07 -6.67 -8.33
C THR A 115 -2.70 -7.96 -7.62
N VAL A 116 -1.44 -8.08 -7.21
CA VAL A 116 -0.95 -9.21 -6.39
C VAL A 116 -0.17 -8.66 -5.21
N CYS A 117 -0.37 -9.25 -4.03
CA CYS A 117 0.44 -8.96 -2.85
C CYS A 117 0.97 -10.24 -2.20
N GLY A 118 2.09 -10.09 -1.51
CA GLY A 118 2.70 -11.15 -0.71
C GLY A 118 2.46 -10.95 0.79
N LYS A 119 3.12 -11.76 1.59
CA LYS A 119 3.20 -11.64 3.05
C LYS A 119 4.36 -10.73 3.41
N LEU A 120 4.07 -9.56 3.95
CA LEU A 120 5.06 -8.69 4.56
C LEU A 120 5.06 -8.90 6.06
N LEU A 121 6.24 -9.09 6.62
CA LEU A 121 6.48 -9.24 8.05
C LEU A 121 7.19 -7.99 8.57
N ALA A 122 6.90 -7.59 9.80
CA ALA A 122 7.57 -6.45 10.41
C ALA A 122 9.02 -6.79 10.78
N MET A 123 9.93 -5.88 10.49
CA MET A 123 11.31 -5.88 10.99
C MET A 123 11.63 -4.54 11.69
N THR A 124 12.68 -4.52 12.48
CA THR A 124 13.13 -3.28 13.16
C THR A 124 13.83 -2.34 12.15
N ALA A 125 13.98 -1.08 12.54
CA ALA A 125 14.73 -0.11 11.74
C ALA A 125 16.24 -0.41 11.70
N THR A 126 16.75 -1.35 12.49
CA THR A 126 18.11 -1.92 12.44
C THR A 126 18.18 -3.19 11.59
N PHE A 127 17.06 -3.52 10.91
CA PHE A 127 16.89 -4.73 10.09
C PHE A 127 16.92 -6.05 10.85
N ASP A 128 16.70 -6.01 12.16
CA ASP A 128 16.58 -7.23 12.96
C ASP A 128 15.18 -7.82 12.77
N ILE A 129 15.15 -9.12 12.55
CA ILE A 129 13.92 -9.89 12.42
C ILE A 129 13.66 -10.56 13.77
N PRO A 130 12.58 -10.19 14.49
CA PRO A 130 12.23 -10.85 15.73
C PRO A 130 12.01 -12.35 15.54
N ALA A 131 12.33 -13.18 16.54
CA ALA A 131 12.10 -14.62 16.49
C ALA A 131 10.61 -14.99 16.28
N ARG A 132 9.71 -14.09 16.61
CA ARG A 132 8.28 -14.16 16.31
C ARG A 132 7.86 -12.84 15.66
N PRO A 133 8.07 -12.70 14.34
CA PRO A 133 7.75 -11.47 13.66
C PRO A 133 6.25 -11.23 13.67
N LEU A 134 5.87 -9.96 13.72
CA LEU A 134 4.51 -9.54 13.48
C LEU A 134 4.23 -9.53 11.98
N VAL A 135 3.02 -9.87 11.59
CA VAL A 135 2.54 -9.59 10.24
C VAL A 135 2.44 -8.08 10.08
N ASP A 136 3.00 -7.56 9.00
CA ASP A 136 2.83 -6.17 8.62
C ASP A 136 1.62 -6.01 7.70
N SER A 137 1.57 -6.76 6.59
CA SER A 137 0.43 -6.78 5.69
C SER A 137 0.33 -8.10 4.92
N THR A 138 -0.90 -8.56 4.68
CA THR A 138 -1.26 -9.61 3.73
C THR A 138 -2.37 -9.13 2.77
N GLY A 139 -2.42 -7.83 2.53
CA GLY A 139 -3.42 -7.13 1.72
C GLY A 139 -4.21 -6.11 2.52
N ILE A 140 -5.04 -5.34 1.81
CA ILE A 140 -5.90 -4.30 2.39
C ILE A 140 -7.33 -4.83 2.52
N TYR A 141 -8.01 -4.44 3.59
CA TYR A 141 -9.46 -4.57 3.75
C TYR A 141 -10.10 -3.28 4.25
N PHE A 142 -11.42 -3.17 4.09
CA PHE A 142 -12.20 -2.05 4.62
C PHE A 142 -13.20 -2.53 5.66
N ASN A 143 -13.38 -1.74 6.71
CA ASN A 143 -14.46 -1.94 7.67
C ASN A 143 -15.71 -1.11 7.30
N PRO A 144 -16.88 -1.32 7.96
CA PRO A 144 -18.10 -0.58 7.67
C PRO A 144 -18.02 0.95 7.86
N MET A 145 -17.01 1.44 8.61
CA MET A 145 -16.72 2.88 8.73
C MET A 145 -15.89 3.42 7.59
N LEU A 146 -15.71 2.65 6.51
CA LEU A 146 -14.88 2.94 5.35
C LEU A 146 -13.43 3.30 5.72
N ARG A 147 -12.91 2.65 6.76
CA ARG A 147 -11.49 2.71 7.11
C ARG A 147 -10.77 1.53 6.47
N HIS A 148 -9.74 1.80 5.67
CA HIS A 148 -8.84 0.77 5.19
C HIS A 148 -7.86 0.37 6.29
N LEU A 149 -7.48 -0.89 6.30
CA LEU A 149 -6.58 -1.51 7.27
C LEU A 149 -5.77 -2.59 6.55
N ASP A 150 -4.55 -2.82 7.00
CA ASP A 150 -3.75 -3.95 6.55
C ASP A 150 -4.21 -5.24 7.22
N ARG A 151 -4.50 -6.26 6.41
CA ARG A 151 -4.93 -7.57 6.88
C ARG A 151 -3.78 -8.27 7.59
N GLY A 152 -4.03 -8.72 8.81
CA GLY A 152 -3.05 -9.38 9.67
C GLY A 152 -2.12 -8.43 10.42
N SER A 153 -2.20 -7.11 10.19
CA SER A 153 -1.31 -6.15 10.82
C SER A 153 -1.31 -6.27 12.34
N GLN A 154 -0.11 -6.34 12.93
CA GLN A 154 0.18 -6.50 14.36
C GLN A 154 -0.17 -7.89 14.93
N GLU A 155 -0.59 -8.85 14.10
CA GLU A 155 -0.74 -10.24 14.54
C GLU A 155 0.64 -10.94 14.55
N ILE A 156 0.90 -11.78 15.55
CA ILE A 156 2.10 -12.63 15.54
C ILE A 156 1.97 -13.65 14.41
N ASP A 157 2.99 -13.78 13.54
CA ASP A 157 3.00 -14.80 12.49
C ASP A 157 3.17 -16.22 13.11
N ASN A 158 2.05 -16.87 13.35
CA ASN A 158 1.99 -18.25 13.86
C ASN A 158 1.83 -19.28 12.72
N GLY A 159 2.27 -18.93 11.48
CA GLY A 159 2.09 -19.79 10.32
C GLY A 159 0.67 -19.77 9.76
N HIS A 160 -0.14 -18.78 10.03
CA HIS A 160 -1.41 -18.53 9.35
C HIS A 160 -1.22 -17.69 8.07
N TYR A 161 -2.30 -17.47 7.32
CA TYR A 161 -2.25 -16.90 5.95
C TYR A 161 -1.43 -17.80 5.00
N LEU A 162 -1.72 -19.09 4.93
CA LEU A 162 -1.00 -20.07 4.11
C LEU A 162 -1.63 -20.32 2.73
N ASN A 163 -2.81 -19.76 2.47
CA ASN A 163 -3.57 -20.03 1.26
C ASN A 163 -3.62 -18.79 0.36
N PHE A 164 -3.74 -19.00 -0.96
CA PHE A 164 -4.15 -17.97 -1.88
C PHE A 164 -5.54 -17.44 -1.50
N GLU A 165 -5.71 -16.14 -1.51
CA GLU A 165 -6.96 -15.51 -1.12
C GLU A 165 -7.20 -14.23 -1.90
N TYR A 166 -8.43 -14.02 -2.38
CA TYR A 166 -8.80 -12.71 -2.90
C TYR A 166 -8.94 -11.73 -1.76
N VAL A 167 -8.29 -10.57 -1.91
CA VAL A 167 -8.31 -9.46 -0.96
C VAL A 167 -8.78 -8.20 -1.65
N PHE A 168 -9.16 -7.18 -0.90
CA PHE A 168 -9.64 -5.93 -1.50
C PHE A 168 -8.56 -5.22 -2.31
N GLY A 169 -7.34 -5.18 -1.82
CA GLY A 169 -6.21 -4.50 -2.42
C GLY A 169 -4.89 -4.85 -1.76
N ALA A 170 -3.83 -4.20 -2.20
CA ALA A 170 -2.47 -4.36 -1.70
C ALA A 170 -1.91 -3.03 -1.22
N THR A 171 -1.08 -3.04 -0.17
CA THR A 171 -0.28 -1.88 0.20
C THR A 171 0.78 -1.62 -0.85
N ALA A 172 0.96 -0.36 -1.27
CA ALA A 172 1.96 0.02 -2.25
C ALA A 172 3.40 -0.17 -1.77
N ALA A 173 3.59 -0.56 -0.50
CA ALA A 173 4.90 -0.91 0.03
C ALA A 173 5.57 -2.07 -0.74
N ALA A 174 4.78 -3.06 -1.24
CA ALA A 174 5.25 -4.11 -2.14
C ALA A 174 4.05 -4.73 -2.89
N ALA A 175 3.56 -4.07 -3.91
CA ALA A 175 2.40 -4.50 -4.70
C ALA A 175 2.74 -4.64 -6.18
N LEU A 176 2.40 -5.81 -6.76
CA LEU A 176 2.55 -6.05 -8.19
C LEU A 176 1.26 -5.69 -8.92
N TYR A 177 1.34 -4.81 -9.90
CA TYR A 177 0.23 -4.32 -10.71
C TYR A 177 0.39 -4.76 -12.17
N ARG A 178 -0.67 -5.29 -12.78
CA ARG A 178 -0.72 -5.62 -14.21
C ARG A 178 -0.78 -4.34 -15.04
N ARG A 179 0.07 -4.19 -16.06
CA ARG A 179 0.09 -3.00 -16.94
C ARG A 179 -1.28 -2.67 -17.51
N GLN A 180 -1.99 -3.67 -18.02
CA GLN A 180 -3.36 -3.48 -18.53
C GLN A 180 -4.34 -2.94 -17.49
N MET A 181 -4.18 -3.31 -16.21
CA MET A 181 -4.99 -2.73 -15.14
C MET A 181 -4.59 -1.28 -14.87
N ILE A 182 -3.30 -0.99 -14.83
CA ILE A 182 -2.79 0.38 -14.64
C ILE A 182 -3.44 1.31 -15.66
N GLU A 183 -3.38 0.94 -16.94
CA GLU A 183 -3.96 1.70 -18.05
C GLU A 183 -5.49 1.80 -17.97
N ASP A 184 -6.15 0.68 -17.63
CA ASP A 184 -7.63 0.61 -17.55
C ASP A 184 -8.21 1.42 -16.39
N ILE A 185 -7.50 1.61 -15.28
CA ILE A 185 -8.02 2.35 -14.11
C ILE A 185 -7.42 3.74 -13.94
N ALA A 186 -6.46 4.13 -14.77
CA ALA A 186 -5.87 5.47 -14.73
C ALA A 186 -6.94 6.56 -14.92
N ILE A 187 -6.81 7.65 -14.19
CA ILE A 187 -7.67 8.84 -14.30
C ILE A 187 -6.81 10.00 -14.76
N VAL A 188 -7.19 10.63 -15.88
CA VAL A 188 -6.37 11.69 -16.51
C VAL A 188 -4.93 11.23 -16.77
N ASN A 189 -4.77 9.98 -17.24
CA ASN A 189 -3.49 9.31 -17.48
C ASN A 189 -2.62 9.05 -16.24
N GLU A 190 -3.17 9.18 -15.04
CA GLU A 190 -2.47 8.96 -13.79
C GLU A 190 -2.99 7.70 -13.08
N PHE A 191 -2.08 6.78 -12.77
CA PHE A 191 -2.42 5.56 -12.03
C PHE A 191 -2.64 5.86 -10.54
N PHE A 192 -1.67 6.47 -9.89
CA PHE A 192 -1.88 7.05 -8.57
C PHE A 192 -2.39 8.48 -8.72
N ASP A 193 -3.38 8.86 -7.93
CA ASP A 193 -3.91 10.23 -7.97
C ASP A 193 -2.97 11.18 -7.18
N PRO A 194 -2.28 12.15 -7.83
CA PRO A 194 -1.33 13.04 -7.15
C PRO A 194 -1.96 13.90 -6.06
N ASP A 195 -3.28 14.09 -6.08
CA ASP A 195 -3.99 14.80 -5.01
C ASP A 195 -3.81 14.15 -3.63
N PHE A 196 -3.41 12.87 -3.59
CA PHE A 196 -3.08 12.19 -2.32
C PHE A 196 -1.76 12.65 -1.73
N PHE A 197 -0.77 12.93 -2.54
CA PHE A 197 0.60 13.23 -2.15
C PHE A 197 1.27 11.99 -1.49
N VAL A 198 0.79 11.58 -0.31
CA VAL A 198 1.23 10.39 0.44
C VAL A 198 0.09 9.84 1.27
N TYR A 199 0.05 8.52 1.46
CA TYR A 199 -0.95 7.72 2.18
C TYR A 199 -2.32 7.66 1.52
N ARG A 200 -2.90 6.46 1.47
CA ARG A 200 -4.19 6.05 0.93
C ARG A 200 -4.30 6.06 -0.60
N GLU A 201 -3.26 6.42 -1.32
CA GLU A 201 -3.18 6.29 -2.77
C GLU A 201 -3.34 4.82 -3.20
N ASP A 202 -2.77 3.89 -2.44
CA ASP A 202 -2.91 2.45 -2.61
C ASP A 202 -4.36 1.95 -2.37
N ALA A 203 -4.99 2.44 -1.32
CA ALA A 203 -6.40 2.14 -1.05
C ALA A 203 -7.34 2.74 -2.10
N ASP A 204 -7.02 3.92 -2.67
CA ASP A 204 -7.73 4.51 -3.78
C ASP A 204 -7.59 3.68 -5.07
N VAL A 205 -6.37 3.25 -5.40
CA VAL A 205 -6.09 2.33 -6.52
C VAL A 205 -6.86 1.04 -6.34
N ALA A 206 -6.80 0.43 -5.16
CA ALA A 206 -7.52 -0.79 -4.85
C ALA A 206 -9.04 -0.62 -5.07
N TRP A 207 -9.61 0.49 -4.59
CA TRP A 207 -11.05 0.74 -4.75
C TRP A 207 -11.45 0.96 -6.20
N ARG A 208 -10.68 1.74 -6.96
CA ARG A 208 -10.91 1.92 -8.41
C ARG A 208 -10.79 0.60 -9.16
N ALA A 209 -9.80 -0.22 -8.85
CA ALA A 209 -9.63 -1.55 -9.45
C ALA A 209 -10.86 -2.43 -9.22
N GLN A 210 -11.36 -2.51 -7.97
CA GLN A 210 -12.58 -3.26 -7.64
C GLN A 210 -13.82 -2.71 -8.39
N LEU A 211 -13.98 -1.38 -8.45
CA LEU A 211 -15.08 -0.75 -9.20
C LEU A 211 -15.05 -1.09 -10.69
N MET A 212 -13.88 -1.22 -11.28
CA MET A 212 -13.68 -1.54 -12.69
C MET A 212 -13.58 -3.05 -12.96
N GLY A 213 -13.86 -3.90 -11.94
CA GLY A 213 -13.97 -5.34 -12.07
C GLY A 213 -12.64 -6.10 -12.10
N TRP A 214 -11.55 -5.46 -11.70
CA TRP A 214 -10.27 -6.11 -11.44
C TRP A 214 -10.26 -6.75 -10.05
N ARG A 215 -9.39 -7.74 -9.86
CA ARG A 215 -9.25 -8.47 -8.59
C ARG A 215 -7.85 -8.32 -8.05
N CYS A 216 -7.74 -8.38 -6.72
CA CYS A 216 -6.46 -8.49 -6.02
C CYS A 216 -6.36 -9.89 -5.40
N ILE A 217 -5.20 -10.54 -5.58
CA ILE A 217 -4.92 -11.84 -4.96
C ILE A 217 -3.70 -11.72 -4.02
N TYR A 218 -3.84 -12.34 -2.86
CA TYR A 218 -2.74 -12.57 -1.95
C TYR A 218 -2.10 -13.93 -2.21
N THR A 219 -0.77 -13.99 -2.20
CA THR A 219 0.00 -15.25 -2.25
C THR A 219 0.90 -15.40 -1.02
N PRO A 220 0.87 -16.56 -0.33
CA PRO A 220 1.74 -16.83 0.81
C PRO A 220 3.20 -17.10 0.41
N HIS A 221 3.46 -17.32 -0.88
CA HIS A 221 4.78 -17.72 -1.41
C HIS A 221 5.70 -16.51 -1.64
N ALA A 222 5.15 -15.31 -1.82
CA ALA A 222 5.90 -14.07 -1.87
C ALA A 222 6.08 -13.55 -0.44
N ARG A 223 7.30 -13.58 0.09
CA ARG A 223 7.60 -13.15 1.46
C ARG A 223 8.64 -12.05 1.47
N GLY A 224 8.41 -11.04 2.30
CA GLY A 224 9.33 -9.91 2.50
C GLY A 224 9.23 -9.35 3.91
N TYR A 225 10.09 -8.40 4.22
CA TYR A 225 10.13 -7.70 5.51
C TYR A 225 10.01 -6.21 5.26
N HIS A 226 9.31 -5.50 6.16
CA HIS A 226 9.05 -4.07 6.04
C HIS A 226 9.34 -3.37 7.37
N VAL A 227 10.10 -2.28 7.32
CA VAL A 227 10.34 -1.41 8.48
C VAL A 227 9.21 -0.39 8.55
N ARG A 228 8.10 -0.76 9.18
CA ARG A 228 7.00 0.19 9.31
C ARG A 228 7.29 1.27 10.36
N ASN A 229 7.72 2.42 9.90
CA ASN A 229 8.02 3.57 10.76
C ASN A 229 6.75 4.21 11.37
N VAL A 230 5.60 4.07 10.71
CA VAL A 230 4.34 4.70 11.12
C VAL A 230 3.30 3.67 11.48
N LEU A 231 3.09 3.46 12.77
CA LEU A 231 1.98 2.65 13.29
C LEU A 231 0.74 3.52 13.53
N PRO A 232 -0.48 2.97 13.41
CA PRO A 232 -1.72 3.71 13.66
C PRO A 232 -1.80 4.38 15.04
N GLY A 233 -1.12 3.85 16.05
CA GLY A 233 -1.04 4.40 17.41
C GLY A 233 -0.15 5.64 17.54
N ASN A 234 0.85 5.80 16.65
CA ASN A 234 1.86 6.86 16.74
C ASN A 234 1.53 8.08 15.85
N ARG A 235 0.32 8.13 15.30
CA ARG A 235 -0.07 9.19 14.35
C ARG A 235 0.10 10.62 14.94
N ARG A 236 -0.15 10.81 16.22
CA ARG A 236 -0.02 12.14 16.85
C ARG A 236 1.42 12.67 16.88
N ALA A 237 2.41 11.79 16.77
CA ALA A 237 3.83 12.16 16.69
C ALA A 237 4.28 12.56 15.27
N LEU A 238 3.42 12.41 14.25
CA LEU A 238 3.74 12.79 12.88
C LEU A 238 3.69 14.31 12.70
N PRO A 239 4.46 14.85 11.75
CA PRO A 239 4.38 16.27 11.39
C PRO A 239 2.93 16.68 11.05
N PRO A 240 2.53 17.92 11.41
CA PRO A 240 1.16 18.41 11.19
C PRO A 240 0.70 18.30 9.72
N GLU A 241 1.61 18.46 8.77
CA GLU A 241 1.35 18.35 7.35
C GLU A 241 0.94 16.93 6.94
N ILE A 242 1.65 15.93 7.45
CA ILE A 242 1.33 14.50 7.23
C ILE A 242 -0.05 14.14 7.81
N ASN A 243 -0.39 14.70 8.99
CA ASN A 243 -1.71 14.52 9.58
C ASN A 243 -2.80 15.16 8.72
N MET A 244 -2.57 16.36 8.17
CA MET A 244 -3.46 17.02 7.24
C MET A 244 -3.72 16.15 6.00
N HIS A 245 -2.67 15.59 5.37
CA HIS A 245 -2.83 14.64 4.24
C HIS A 245 -3.65 13.42 4.64
N SER A 246 -3.44 12.85 5.81
CA SER A 246 -4.22 11.70 6.28
C SER A 246 -5.71 12.01 6.45
N VAL A 247 -6.08 13.23 6.87
CA VAL A 247 -7.49 13.68 6.94
C VAL A 247 -8.03 13.94 5.54
N LYS A 248 -7.33 14.76 4.73
CA LYS A 248 -7.70 15.08 3.35
C LYS A 248 -7.98 13.82 2.53
N ASN A 249 -7.04 12.89 2.54
CA ASN A 249 -7.07 11.69 1.69
C ASN A 249 -8.20 10.74 2.07
N ARG A 250 -8.59 10.70 3.35
CA ARG A 250 -9.76 9.94 3.80
C ARG A 250 -11.04 10.40 3.09
N PHE A 251 -11.26 11.73 3.05
CA PHE A 251 -12.45 12.28 2.41
C PHE A 251 -12.32 12.22 0.87
N LEU A 252 -11.16 12.55 0.34
CA LEU A 252 -10.86 12.51 -1.09
C LEU A 252 -11.17 11.13 -1.69
N MET A 253 -10.63 10.06 -1.11
CA MET A 253 -10.85 8.68 -1.55
C MET A 253 -12.35 8.33 -1.55
N ARG A 254 -13.08 8.68 -0.49
CA ARG A 254 -14.50 8.40 -0.36
C ARG A 254 -15.35 9.20 -1.34
N ILE A 255 -15.09 10.49 -1.49
CA ILE A 255 -15.80 11.35 -2.46
C ILE A 255 -15.67 10.76 -3.86
N LYS A 256 -14.49 10.30 -4.23
CA LYS A 256 -14.22 9.74 -5.57
C LYS A 256 -14.90 8.38 -5.80
N ASN A 257 -14.79 7.46 -4.84
CA ASN A 257 -15.03 6.03 -5.08
C ASN A 257 -16.33 5.49 -4.48
N MET A 258 -16.90 6.15 -3.48
CA MET A 258 -18.07 5.63 -2.77
C MET A 258 -19.34 5.70 -3.63
N THR A 259 -19.99 4.53 -3.80
CA THR A 259 -21.29 4.46 -4.50
C THR A 259 -22.42 4.94 -3.59
N PRO A 260 -23.56 5.43 -4.16
CA PRO A 260 -24.72 5.82 -3.34
C PRO A 260 -25.28 4.67 -2.51
N ASP A 261 -25.27 3.46 -3.05
CA ASP A 261 -25.74 2.27 -2.33
C ASP A 261 -24.84 1.93 -1.13
N LEU A 262 -23.52 1.95 -1.31
CA LEU A 262 -22.58 1.75 -0.21
C LEU A 262 -22.75 2.80 0.90
N TYR A 263 -23.00 4.06 0.53
CA TYR A 263 -23.29 5.12 1.49
C TYR A 263 -24.57 4.81 2.26
N ARG A 264 -25.68 4.47 1.59
CA ARG A 264 -26.96 4.15 2.24
C ARG A 264 -26.84 3.00 3.24
N ARG A 265 -26.08 1.96 2.90
CA ARG A 265 -25.87 0.79 3.79
C ARG A 265 -25.06 1.14 5.04
N ASN A 266 -24.17 2.11 4.97
CA ASN A 266 -23.20 2.41 6.03
C ASN A 266 -23.31 3.85 6.57
N TRP A 267 -24.33 4.62 6.20
CA TRP A 267 -24.44 6.05 6.48
C TRP A 267 -24.22 6.39 7.96
N PHE A 268 -24.80 5.60 8.86
CA PHE A 268 -24.69 5.84 10.30
C PHE A 268 -23.22 5.70 10.78
N SER A 269 -22.58 4.58 10.45
CA SER A 269 -21.18 4.33 10.82
C SER A 269 -20.22 5.36 10.21
N ILE A 270 -20.51 5.79 8.99
CA ILE A 270 -19.76 6.84 8.28
C ILE A 270 -19.91 8.17 9.01
N THR A 271 -21.15 8.58 9.30
CA THR A 271 -21.46 9.86 9.94
C THR A 271 -20.84 9.95 11.33
N VAL A 272 -21.04 8.93 12.17
CA VAL A 272 -20.42 8.87 13.51
C VAL A 272 -18.90 9.05 13.42
N ARG A 273 -18.27 8.34 12.49
CA ARG A 273 -16.83 8.45 12.32
C ARG A 273 -16.39 9.83 11.81
N ASP A 274 -17.17 10.44 10.93
CA ASP A 274 -16.83 11.77 10.40
C ASP A 274 -16.98 12.85 11.49
N VAL A 275 -18.00 12.77 12.32
CA VAL A 275 -18.16 13.65 13.49
C VAL A 275 -16.96 13.53 14.44
N VAL A 276 -16.52 12.28 14.73
CA VAL A 276 -15.32 12.06 15.56
C VAL A 276 -14.06 12.66 14.92
N VAL A 277 -13.88 12.52 13.60
CA VAL A 277 -12.71 13.10 12.91
C VAL A 277 -12.76 14.62 12.90
N LEU A 278 -13.93 15.20 12.60
CA LEU A 278 -14.15 16.67 12.63
C LEU A 278 -13.92 17.22 14.04
N GLY A 279 -14.48 16.58 15.07
CA GLY A 279 -14.28 16.97 16.46
C GLY A 279 -12.81 16.91 16.86
N ALA A 280 -12.08 15.86 16.45
CA ALA A 280 -10.64 15.77 16.72
C ALA A 280 -9.84 16.88 16.01
N CYS A 281 -10.21 17.23 14.77
CA CYS A 281 -9.58 18.34 14.06
C CYS A 281 -9.85 19.69 14.75
N LEU A 282 -11.07 19.91 15.24
CA LEU A 282 -11.46 21.14 15.90
C LEU A 282 -10.86 21.30 17.31
N LEU A 283 -10.69 20.19 18.04
CA LEU A 283 -10.25 20.23 19.44
C LEU A 283 -8.74 20.03 19.62
N HIS A 284 -8.09 19.28 18.70
CA HIS A 284 -6.71 18.80 18.93
C HIS A 284 -5.78 18.97 17.73
N GLU A 285 -6.29 18.98 16.48
CA GLU A 285 -5.48 18.97 15.28
C GLU A 285 -5.89 20.11 14.31
N HIS A 286 -5.84 21.37 14.76
CA HIS A 286 -6.30 22.52 13.97
C HIS A 286 -5.63 22.62 12.60
N SER A 287 -4.35 22.23 12.49
CA SER A 287 -3.62 22.18 11.21
C SER A 287 -4.31 21.29 10.17
N SER A 288 -5.00 20.23 10.61
CA SER A 288 -5.74 19.30 9.75
C SER A 288 -7.02 19.91 9.16
N LEU A 289 -7.50 21.07 9.65
CA LEU A 289 -8.62 21.80 9.03
C LEU A 289 -8.30 22.27 7.60
N ARG A 290 -7.01 22.47 7.28
CA ARG A 290 -6.55 22.76 5.91
C ARG A 290 -6.97 21.69 4.90
N ALA A 291 -7.22 20.44 5.35
CA ALA A 291 -7.77 19.38 4.52
C ALA A 291 -9.12 19.75 3.90
N PHE A 292 -10.00 20.37 4.66
CA PHE A 292 -11.34 20.78 4.19
C PHE A 292 -11.24 21.99 3.25
N VAL A 293 -10.34 22.92 3.53
CA VAL A 293 -10.04 24.03 2.61
C VAL A 293 -9.53 23.52 1.26
N TYR A 294 -8.64 22.52 1.29
CA TYR A 294 -8.15 21.88 0.06
C TYR A 294 -9.30 21.26 -0.75
N LEU A 295 -10.15 20.47 -0.08
CA LEU A 295 -11.28 19.80 -0.74
C LEU A 295 -12.27 20.82 -1.34
N ALA A 296 -12.56 21.91 -0.64
CA ALA A 296 -13.43 22.97 -1.13
C ALA A 296 -12.83 23.67 -2.36
N LYS A 297 -11.55 24.06 -2.31
CA LYS A 297 -10.86 24.70 -3.44
C LYS A 297 -10.78 23.80 -4.67
N ASN A 298 -10.62 22.49 -4.49
CA ASN A 298 -10.45 21.52 -5.57
C ASN A 298 -11.72 20.72 -5.90
N TRP A 299 -12.89 21.16 -5.37
CA TRP A 299 -14.14 20.40 -5.47
C TRP A 299 -14.50 20.03 -6.91
N LYS A 300 -14.40 20.98 -7.85
CA LYS A 300 -14.72 20.73 -9.27
C LYS A 300 -13.87 19.60 -9.86
N ARG A 301 -12.55 19.61 -9.58
CA ARG A 301 -11.60 18.57 -10.03
C ARG A 301 -11.92 17.21 -9.42
N VAL A 302 -12.19 17.17 -8.11
CA VAL A 302 -12.52 15.93 -7.40
C VAL A 302 -13.80 15.31 -7.94
N ILE A 303 -14.84 16.12 -8.19
CA ILE A 303 -16.10 15.65 -8.77
C ILE A 303 -15.93 15.22 -10.23
N ALA A 304 -15.08 15.85 -11.01
CA ALA A 304 -14.75 15.40 -12.37
C ALA A 304 -14.11 14.00 -12.34
N LYS A 305 -13.12 13.77 -11.47
CA LYS A 305 -12.50 12.45 -11.24
C LYS A 305 -13.56 11.41 -10.81
N ARG A 306 -14.45 11.75 -9.89
CA ARG A 306 -15.58 10.89 -9.49
C ARG A 306 -16.47 10.51 -10.66
N ARG A 307 -16.87 11.48 -11.48
CA ARG A 307 -17.74 11.23 -12.65
C ARG A 307 -17.08 10.25 -13.60
N GLU A 308 -15.79 10.41 -13.87
CA GLU A 308 -15.03 9.50 -14.72
C GLU A 308 -14.96 8.09 -14.14
N ILE A 309 -14.66 7.93 -12.85
CA ILE A 309 -14.64 6.63 -12.16
C ILE A 309 -16.02 5.95 -12.23
N MET A 310 -17.09 6.68 -11.92
CA MET A 310 -18.44 6.11 -11.89
C MET A 310 -18.97 5.76 -13.29
N ARG A 311 -18.60 6.54 -14.33
CA ARG A 311 -18.93 6.26 -15.72
C ARG A 311 -18.29 4.95 -16.21
N ARG A 312 -17.07 4.64 -15.75
CA ARG A 312 -16.29 3.45 -16.16
C ARG A 312 -16.54 2.25 -15.26
N ARG A 313 -17.29 2.42 -14.19
CA ARG A 313 -17.60 1.35 -13.23
C ARG A 313 -18.29 0.17 -13.93
N ARG A 314 -17.83 -1.05 -13.62
CA ARG A 314 -18.37 -2.33 -14.10
C ARG A 314 -18.94 -3.20 -12.99
N ALA A 315 -18.43 -3.02 -11.76
CA ALA A 315 -18.83 -3.83 -10.61
C ALA A 315 -20.23 -3.47 -10.10
N LYS A 316 -21.00 -4.49 -9.69
CA LYS A 316 -22.31 -4.32 -9.05
C LYS A 316 -22.18 -3.79 -7.62
N ASP A 317 -23.23 -3.11 -7.12
CA ASP A 317 -23.21 -2.54 -5.76
C ASP A 317 -23.06 -3.60 -4.68
N ASP A 318 -23.75 -4.75 -4.78
CA ASP A 318 -23.64 -5.83 -3.81
C ASP A 318 -22.23 -6.40 -3.71
N TYR A 319 -21.55 -6.56 -4.85
CA TYR A 319 -20.14 -6.99 -4.86
C TYR A 319 -19.25 -5.99 -4.13
N ILE A 320 -19.39 -4.70 -4.41
CA ILE A 320 -18.62 -3.67 -3.73
C ILE A 320 -18.96 -3.66 -2.23
N ALA A 321 -20.25 -3.69 -1.87
CA ALA A 321 -20.70 -3.66 -0.48
C ALA A 321 -20.18 -4.86 0.32
N SER A 322 -20.05 -6.04 -0.28
CA SER A 322 -19.53 -7.24 0.40
C SER A 322 -18.12 -7.07 0.97
N TRP A 323 -17.28 -6.27 0.31
CA TRP A 323 -15.94 -5.97 0.78
C TRP A 323 -15.89 -5.10 2.05
N PHE A 324 -16.91 -4.31 2.30
CA PHE A 324 -16.99 -3.41 3.47
C PHE A 324 -17.62 -4.07 4.69
N SER A 325 -18.20 -5.25 4.53
CA SER A 325 -18.66 -6.11 5.62
C SER A 325 -17.61 -7.16 6.03
N TYR A 326 -16.52 -7.28 5.29
CA TYR A 326 -15.44 -8.23 5.56
C TYR A 326 -14.82 -7.95 6.93
N ARG A 327 -14.75 -8.98 7.74
CA ARG A 327 -13.99 -8.99 8.99
C ARG A 327 -12.93 -10.08 8.87
N PRO A 328 -11.63 -9.72 8.90
CA PRO A 328 -10.59 -10.74 8.99
C PRO A 328 -10.88 -11.60 10.22
N VAL A 329 -10.83 -12.91 10.05
CA VAL A 329 -10.95 -13.82 11.17
C VAL A 329 -9.63 -13.75 11.93
N SER A 330 -9.55 -12.86 12.91
CA SER A 330 -8.50 -12.93 13.92
C SER A 330 -8.72 -14.20 14.73
N ARG A 331 -7.95 -15.23 14.44
CA ARG A 331 -7.87 -16.35 15.38
C ARG A 331 -7.11 -15.82 16.60
N PRO A 332 -7.73 -15.78 17.79
CA PRO A 332 -7.01 -15.36 18.99
C PRO A 332 -5.75 -16.23 19.11
N ALA A 333 -4.61 -15.61 19.38
CA ALA A 333 -3.39 -16.36 19.64
C ALA A 333 -3.71 -17.44 20.69
N PRO A 334 -3.31 -18.69 20.48
CA PRO A 334 -3.57 -19.75 21.44
C PRO A 334 -3.00 -19.28 22.79
N LYS A 335 -3.84 -19.25 23.82
CA LYS A 335 -3.42 -18.87 25.18
C LYS A 335 -2.17 -19.70 25.51
N PRO A 336 -1.08 -19.07 25.97
CA PRO A 336 0.13 -19.81 26.30
C PRO A 336 -0.22 -20.91 27.29
N THR A 337 0.09 -22.14 26.94
CA THR A 337 -0.14 -23.28 27.83
C THR A 337 0.73 -23.16 29.07
N ALA A 338 0.31 -23.73 30.18
CA ALA A 338 1.08 -23.74 31.43
C ALA A 338 2.55 -24.20 31.20
N ARG A 339 2.78 -25.07 30.22
CA ARG A 339 4.11 -25.56 29.80
C ARG A 339 4.94 -24.45 29.10
N THR A 340 4.30 -23.57 28.36
CA THR A 340 4.97 -22.42 27.69
C THR A 340 5.35 -21.34 28.71
N LEU A 341 4.49 -21.11 29.70
CA LEU A 341 4.75 -20.18 30.80
C LEU A 341 5.86 -20.69 31.74
N ALA A 342 5.91 -21.99 32.00
CA ALA A 342 6.98 -22.62 32.80
C ALA A 342 8.35 -22.52 32.12
N LYS A 343 8.42 -22.77 30.79
CA LYS A 343 9.67 -22.57 30.01
C LYS A 343 10.13 -21.11 29.97
N ALA A 344 9.21 -20.15 29.88
CA ALA A 344 9.56 -18.72 29.89
C ALA A 344 10.03 -18.22 31.28
N ARG A 345 9.58 -18.87 32.38
CA ARG A 345 10.08 -18.60 33.73
C ARG A 345 11.47 -19.20 33.97
N ALA A 346 11.71 -20.44 33.49
CA ALA A 346 13.02 -21.11 33.61
C ALA A 346 14.14 -20.48 32.76
N ALA A 347 13.81 -19.64 31.77
CA ALA A 347 14.77 -18.91 30.94
C ALA A 347 15.10 -17.51 31.48
N ARG A 348 14.52 -17.12 32.62
CA ARG A 348 14.74 -15.82 33.29
C ARG A 348 15.36 -15.95 34.69
N GLY A 349 15.63 -17.13 35.16
CA GLY A 349 16.46 -17.45 36.32
C GLY A 349 17.74 -18.13 35.86
#